data_600213ca32450122d1631e9162494340
#
_entry.id   600213ca32450122d1631e9162494340
#
_cell.length_a   1.000
_cell.length_b   1.000
_cell.length_c   1.000
_cell.angle_alpha   90.00
_cell.angle_beta   90.00
_cell.angle_gamma   90.00
#
_symmetry.space_group_name_H-M   'P 1'
#
loop_
_entity.id
_entity.type
_entity.pdbx_description
1 polymer ?
#
loop_
_entity_poly.entity_id
_entity_poly.type
_entity_poly.pdbx_seq_one_letter_code
_entity_poly.pdbx_strand_id
1 'polypeptide(L)'
;MTKRRLSLLILTIAMPLFLHAEGGKAKYVFYFIGDGMGINHVTLGEYWTAYNQGSWGSSPINFSAFPSIGFASSFSASNLITDSAAGGTALATGEKTNNGMLSIASDSTTILKSVATAASENGFRVGITTTVGLNHATPAAFYSHNLNRENYYQIASEICTSNFEFFAGGGIIDYKGKHNYKKSIYKDIEKSGYTIAFGLDEYHQIMENRPEKLLMVQEDIKVNSFTPALRATKKDMQQKDLISSAIEFLYTENGTGFFLMSESGMIDWFSHGNRGMEVAAEVLSLADAVEVALGFYNEHPDETLIVITADHETGGLSLASESGYQIFFNKWTEDPDSDSDTHIGWTTTSHSAANVPIFAIGVNSELFRGRMDNTDIPKKICEAMGITL
;
A
#
# COMPACT_ATOMS: atom_id res chain seq x y z
N MET A 1 -16.96 44.96 60.95
CA MET A 1 -16.95 45.01 59.48
C MET A 1 -15.54 44.66 59.03
N THR A 2 -15.27 43.39 58.77
CA THR A 2 -13.95 42.86 58.45
C THR A 2 -13.90 42.65 56.91
N LYS A 3 -13.07 43.43 56.21
CA LYS A 3 -12.83 43.28 54.77
C LYS A 3 -11.98 42.07 54.50
N ARG A 4 -12.53 41.01 53.89
CA ARG A 4 -11.78 39.89 53.32
C ARG A 4 -11.14 40.33 51.98
N ARG A 5 -9.81 40.33 51.92
CA ARG A 5 -9.04 40.48 50.69
C ARG A 5 -9.04 39.15 49.96
N LEU A 6 -9.61 39.11 48.75
CA LEU A 6 -9.57 37.98 47.85
C LEU A 6 -8.25 38.07 47.06
N SER A 7 -7.30 37.22 47.38
CA SER A 7 -6.04 37.08 46.60
C SER A 7 -6.33 36.19 45.38
N LEU A 8 -6.28 36.77 44.19
CA LEU A 8 -6.39 36.08 42.93
C LEU A 8 -5.04 35.40 42.61
N LEU A 9 -4.98 34.08 42.74
CA LEU A 9 -3.81 33.29 42.36
C LEU A 9 -3.88 33.09 40.84
N ILE A 10 -3.07 33.83 40.08
CA ILE A 10 -2.92 33.62 38.64
C ILE A 10 -2.01 32.39 38.45
N LEU A 11 -2.59 31.23 38.13
CA LEU A 11 -1.87 30.04 37.76
C LEU A 11 -1.43 30.18 36.28
N THR A 12 -0.20 30.65 36.09
CA THR A 12 0.43 30.60 34.75
C THR A 12 0.73 29.14 34.39
N ILE A 13 -0.12 28.55 33.54
CA ILE A 13 0.16 27.27 32.90
C ILE A 13 1.26 27.56 31.88
N ALA A 14 2.50 27.24 32.22
CA ALA A 14 3.60 27.18 31.27
C ALA A 14 3.28 26.00 30.32
N MET A 15 2.73 26.30 29.16
CA MET A 15 2.62 25.36 28.06
C MET A 15 4.07 25.04 27.62
N PRO A 16 4.53 23.78 27.67
CA PRO A 16 5.86 23.47 27.15
C PRO A 16 5.85 23.82 25.66
N LEU A 17 6.69 24.77 25.26
CA LEU A 17 7.08 24.90 23.86
C LEU A 17 7.80 23.59 23.53
N PHE A 18 7.11 22.69 22.84
CA PHE A 18 7.79 21.68 22.08
C PHE A 18 8.56 22.41 20.99
N LEU A 19 9.84 22.66 21.25
CA LEU A 19 10.80 22.93 20.20
C LEU A 19 10.72 21.70 19.29
N HIS A 20 10.09 21.86 18.12
CA HIS A 20 10.32 20.95 17.02
C HIS A 20 11.83 21.06 16.75
N ALA A 21 12.59 20.06 17.16
CA ALA A 21 13.85 19.79 16.50
C ALA A 21 13.50 19.73 15.01
N GLU A 22 14.27 20.40 14.14
CA GLU A 22 14.11 20.23 12.70
C GLU A 22 14.14 18.73 12.48
N GLY A 23 12.97 18.14 12.17
CA GLY A 23 12.83 16.71 12.01
C GLY A 23 13.78 16.28 10.91
N GLY A 24 14.52 15.18 11.11
CA GLY A 24 15.36 14.60 10.07
C GLY A 24 14.54 14.41 8.80
N LYS A 25 15.19 14.35 7.65
CA LYS A 25 14.50 13.98 6.40
C LYS A 25 14.38 12.48 6.30
N ALA A 26 13.24 12.00 5.83
CA ALA A 26 13.07 10.59 5.55
C ALA A 26 13.95 10.20 4.35
N LYS A 27 14.94 9.35 4.61
CA LYS A 27 15.85 8.80 3.61
C LYS A 27 15.35 7.49 3.04
N TYR A 28 14.56 6.75 3.83
CA TYR A 28 13.96 5.48 3.46
C TYR A 28 12.45 5.58 3.67
N VAL A 29 11.70 5.43 2.59
CA VAL A 29 10.25 5.51 2.63
C VAL A 29 9.64 4.19 2.18
N PHE A 30 8.81 3.61 3.03
CA PHE A 30 7.93 2.50 2.72
C PHE A 30 6.50 3.03 2.64
N TYR A 31 5.87 2.91 1.49
CA TYR A 31 4.50 3.36 1.25
C TYR A 31 3.63 2.16 0.89
N PHE A 32 2.92 1.62 1.87
CA PHE A 32 2.02 0.49 1.69
C PHE A 32 0.61 0.95 1.32
N ILE A 33 0.02 0.29 0.35
CA ILE A 33 -1.37 0.51 -0.09
C ILE A 33 -2.11 -0.82 -0.03
N GLY A 34 -3.08 -0.94 0.90
CA GLY A 34 -4.04 -2.03 0.87
C GLY A 34 -5.18 -1.65 -0.07
N ASP A 35 -5.19 -2.18 -1.29
CA ASP A 35 -6.27 -1.91 -2.25
C ASP A 35 -7.62 -2.29 -1.63
N GLY A 36 -8.56 -1.36 -1.62
CA GLY A 36 -9.89 -1.55 -1.04
C GLY A 36 -9.96 -1.63 0.49
N MET A 37 -8.86 -1.40 1.22
CA MET A 37 -8.74 -1.60 2.66
C MET A 37 -9.35 -0.47 3.50
N GLY A 38 -10.60 -0.59 3.91
CA GLY A 38 -11.21 0.26 4.93
C GLY A 38 -10.80 -0.13 6.36
N ILE A 39 -11.20 0.69 7.34
CA ILE A 39 -10.88 0.44 8.75
C ILE A 39 -11.46 -0.89 9.26
N ASN A 40 -12.63 -1.31 8.78
CA ASN A 40 -13.23 -2.58 9.21
C ASN A 40 -12.49 -3.80 8.66
N HIS A 41 -11.77 -3.67 7.54
CA HIS A 41 -10.86 -4.72 7.03
C HIS A 41 -9.71 -4.94 8.01
N VAL A 42 -9.13 -3.85 8.52
CA VAL A 42 -8.09 -3.90 9.55
C VAL A 42 -8.63 -4.54 10.83
N THR A 43 -9.82 -4.10 11.28
CA THR A 43 -10.47 -4.68 12.48
C THR A 43 -10.75 -6.18 12.32
N LEU A 44 -11.12 -6.63 11.12
CA LEU A 44 -11.31 -8.05 10.82
C LEU A 44 -9.99 -8.83 10.97
N GLY A 45 -8.87 -8.29 10.49
CA GLY A 45 -7.54 -8.85 10.69
C GLY A 45 -7.15 -8.93 12.17
N GLU A 46 -7.47 -7.90 12.97
CA GLU A 46 -7.24 -7.88 14.42
C GLU A 46 -8.05 -8.95 15.16
N TYR A 47 -9.31 -9.16 14.79
CA TYR A 47 -10.14 -10.22 15.38
C TYR A 47 -9.61 -11.61 15.00
N TRP A 48 -9.20 -11.78 13.75
CA TRP A 48 -8.58 -13.02 13.29
C TRP A 48 -7.27 -13.32 14.03
N THR A 49 -6.47 -12.28 14.29
CA THR A 49 -5.24 -12.39 15.11
C THR A 49 -5.56 -12.84 16.53
N ALA A 50 -6.53 -12.19 17.19
CA ALA A 50 -6.95 -12.56 18.55
C ALA A 50 -7.43 -14.00 18.62
N TYR A 51 -8.25 -14.42 17.65
CA TYR A 51 -8.73 -15.80 17.55
C TYR A 51 -7.58 -16.81 17.43
N ASN A 52 -6.63 -16.57 16.52
CA ASN A 52 -5.47 -17.45 16.35
C ASN A 52 -4.57 -17.55 17.58
N GLN A 53 -4.55 -16.51 18.40
CA GLN A 53 -3.84 -16.47 19.68
C GLN A 53 -4.63 -17.12 20.83
N GLY A 54 -5.85 -17.59 20.59
CA GLY A 54 -6.76 -18.10 21.62
C GLY A 54 -7.23 -17.02 22.61
N SER A 55 -7.16 -15.75 22.22
CA SER A 55 -7.62 -14.61 23.02
C SER A 55 -9.00 -14.14 22.57
N TRP A 56 -9.68 -13.43 23.47
CA TRP A 56 -11.01 -12.89 23.22
C TRP A 56 -10.92 -11.41 22.83
N GLY A 57 -11.64 -11.01 21.80
CA GLY A 57 -11.74 -9.63 21.36
C GLY A 57 -10.80 -9.29 20.19
N SER A 58 -10.25 -8.09 20.19
CA SER A 58 -9.32 -7.58 19.18
C SER A 58 -7.88 -7.65 19.69
N SER A 59 -6.97 -8.09 18.84
CA SER A 59 -5.53 -8.04 19.09
C SER A 59 -4.90 -7.17 18.02
N PRO A 60 -4.34 -6.00 18.36
CA PRO A 60 -3.75 -5.11 17.36
C PRO A 60 -2.73 -5.85 16.50
N ILE A 61 -2.81 -5.64 15.19
CA ILE A 61 -1.75 -6.01 14.26
C ILE A 61 -0.67 -4.92 14.29
N ASN A 62 0.53 -5.23 13.83
CA ASN A 62 1.69 -4.35 14.03
C ASN A 62 1.43 -2.89 13.60
N PHE A 63 0.91 -2.66 12.41
CA PHE A 63 0.72 -1.31 11.90
C PHE A 63 -0.49 -0.57 12.51
N SER A 64 -1.53 -1.28 12.96
CA SER A 64 -2.69 -0.63 13.60
C SER A 64 -2.34 0.00 14.95
N ALA A 65 -1.21 -0.40 15.55
CA ALA A 65 -0.66 0.17 16.77
C ALA A 65 0.32 1.34 16.52
N PHE A 66 0.50 1.82 15.29
CA PHE A 66 1.42 2.91 14.99
C PHE A 66 1.01 4.22 15.68
N PRO A 67 1.98 5.08 16.07
CA PRO A 67 1.72 6.27 16.89
C PRO A 67 0.99 7.39 16.13
N SER A 68 0.98 7.36 14.80
CA SER A 68 0.32 8.36 13.97
C SER A 68 -0.81 7.72 13.19
N ILE A 69 -2.04 8.14 13.50
CA ILE A 69 -3.27 7.62 12.90
C ILE A 69 -4.05 8.78 12.29
N GLY A 70 -4.54 8.57 11.08
CA GLY A 70 -5.37 9.50 10.33
C GLY A 70 -6.42 8.79 9.47
N PHE A 71 -7.20 9.59 8.76
CA PHE A 71 -8.22 9.14 7.80
C PHE A 71 -8.18 9.99 6.55
N ALA A 72 -8.34 9.38 5.38
CA ALA A 72 -8.45 10.10 4.13
C ALA A 72 -9.81 9.87 3.44
N SER A 73 -10.32 10.93 2.81
CA SER A 73 -11.38 10.82 1.80
C SER A 73 -10.80 10.42 0.45
N SER A 74 -11.51 9.57 -0.30
CA SER A 74 -10.97 8.92 -1.51
C SER A 74 -11.75 9.20 -2.80
N PHE A 75 -12.72 10.14 -2.82
CA PHE A 75 -13.48 10.47 -4.03
C PHE A 75 -12.58 10.86 -5.22
N SER A 76 -13.05 10.60 -6.45
CA SER A 76 -12.35 11.00 -7.68
C SER A 76 -12.88 12.33 -8.25
N ALA A 77 -12.23 12.85 -9.29
CA ALA A 77 -12.71 14.07 -9.96
C ALA A 77 -14.07 13.89 -10.65
N SER A 78 -14.42 12.67 -11.06
CA SER A 78 -15.64 12.37 -11.81
C SER A 78 -16.72 11.65 -11.00
N ASN A 79 -16.41 11.14 -9.78
CA ASN A 79 -17.34 10.30 -9.03
C ASN A 79 -17.10 10.44 -7.51
N LEU A 80 -18.19 10.36 -6.72
CA LEU A 80 -18.10 10.31 -5.25
C LEU A 80 -17.45 9.02 -4.75
N ILE A 81 -17.48 7.97 -5.55
CA ILE A 81 -16.82 6.69 -5.29
C ILE A 81 -15.74 6.48 -6.34
N THR A 82 -14.48 6.46 -5.90
CA THR A 82 -13.34 6.28 -6.79
C THR A 82 -13.19 4.83 -7.25
N ASP A 83 -12.49 4.61 -8.35
CA ASP A 83 -11.87 3.33 -8.67
C ASP A 83 -10.38 3.36 -8.31
N SER A 84 -9.69 2.20 -8.38
CA SER A 84 -8.25 2.10 -8.06
C SER A 84 -7.37 2.96 -8.98
N ALA A 85 -7.80 3.24 -10.23
CA ALA A 85 -7.01 4.09 -11.12
C ALA A 85 -6.97 5.55 -10.63
N ALA A 86 -8.13 6.11 -10.31
CA ALA A 86 -8.22 7.48 -9.78
C ALA A 86 -7.75 7.58 -8.32
N GLY A 87 -8.05 6.56 -7.49
CA GLY A 87 -7.57 6.47 -6.11
C GLY A 87 -6.05 6.36 -6.06
N GLY A 88 -5.47 5.42 -6.82
CA GLY A 88 -4.02 5.26 -6.96
C GLY A 88 -3.34 6.50 -7.54
N THR A 89 -3.95 7.16 -8.53
CA THR A 89 -3.45 8.44 -9.05
C THR A 89 -3.39 9.51 -7.97
N ALA A 90 -4.43 9.65 -7.15
CA ALA A 90 -4.43 10.62 -6.06
C ALA A 90 -3.32 10.32 -5.04
N LEU A 91 -3.09 9.04 -4.71
CA LEU A 91 -2.03 8.58 -3.81
C LEU A 91 -0.62 8.70 -4.44
N ALA A 92 -0.52 8.64 -5.76
CA ALA A 92 0.75 8.78 -6.45
C ALA A 92 1.15 10.23 -6.72
N THR A 93 0.18 11.08 -7.10
CA THR A 93 0.47 12.40 -7.70
C THR A 93 0.01 13.60 -6.84
N GLY A 94 -0.83 13.35 -5.85
CA GLY A 94 -1.43 14.45 -5.07
C GLY A 94 -2.50 15.24 -5.82
N GLU A 95 -3.05 14.68 -6.92
CA GLU A 95 -4.07 15.31 -7.73
C GLU A 95 -5.23 14.34 -8.01
N LYS A 96 -6.45 14.86 -8.13
CA LYS A 96 -7.62 14.07 -8.51
C LYS A 96 -7.69 13.89 -10.02
N THR A 97 -8.04 12.66 -10.45
CA THR A 97 -8.37 12.37 -11.84
C THR A 97 -9.74 11.69 -11.98
N ASN A 98 -10.17 11.44 -13.21
CA ASN A 98 -11.42 10.72 -13.48
C ASN A 98 -11.23 9.21 -13.29
N ASN A 99 -12.30 8.52 -12.89
CA ASN A 99 -12.25 7.06 -12.80
C ASN A 99 -11.75 6.43 -14.11
N GLY A 100 -10.92 5.40 -13.99
CA GLY A 100 -10.32 4.70 -15.13
C GLY A 100 -9.04 5.32 -15.67
N MET A 101 -8.63 6.52 -15.23
CA MET A 101 -7.44 7.23 -15.72
C MET A 101 -6.27 7.07 -14.74
N LEU A 102 -5.07 6.96 -15.30
CA LEU A 102 -3.79 6.79 -14.58
C LEU A 102 -2.90 8.01 -14.79
N SER A 103 -2.62 8.74 -13.72
CA SER A 103 -1.66 9.86 -13.64
C SER A 103 -1.72 10.87 -14.78
N ILE A 104 -2.94 11.09 -15.27
CA ILE A 104 -3.34 12.17 -16.16
C ILE A 104 -4.42 12.97 -15.42
N ALA A 105 -4.34 14.30 -15.44
CA ALA A 105 -5.32 15.16 -14.79
C ALA A 105 -6.73 14.98 -15.34
N SER A 106 -7.74 15.47 -14.62
CA SER A 106 -9.16 15.34 -15.03
C SER A 106 -9.51 16.04 -16.35
N ASP A 107 -8.63 16.89 -16.88
CA ASP A 107 -8.71 17.49 -18.22
C ASP A 107 -8.37 16.50 -19.36
N SER A 108 -7.94 15.29 -19.03
CA SER A 108 -7.54 14.22 -19.96
C SER A 108 -6.32 14.53 -20.83
N THR A 109 -5.51 15.53 -20.47
CA THR A 109 -4.36 15.99 -21.26
C THR A 109 -3.10 16.25 -20.44
N THR A 110 -3.23 16.79 -19.23
CA THR A 110 -2.09 17.14 -18.38
C THR A 110 -1.52 15.90 -17.74
N ILE A 111 -0.25 15.62 -18.00
CA ILE A 111 0.51 14.54 -17.37
C ILE A 111 0.85 14.94 -15.93
N LEU A 112 0.58 14.06 -14.98
CA LEU A 112 0.86 14.27 -13.56
C LEU A 112 2.12 13.52 -13.14
N LYS A 113 2.99 14.20 -12.40
CA LYS A 113 4.21 13.59 -11.84
C LYS A 113 3.89 12.85 -10.56
N SER A 114 4.36 11.63 -10.42
CA SER A 114 4.19 10.84 -9.19
C SER A 114 5.28 11.13 -8.15
N VAL A 115 4.99 10.83 -6.88
CA VAL A 115 5.98 10.85 -5.79
C VAL A 115 7.17 9.92 -6.08
N ALA A 116 6.93 8.79 -6.76
CA ALA A 116 7.98 7.87 -7.19
C ALA A 116 8.92 8.53 -8.21
N THR A 117 8.36 9.22 -9.21
CA THR A 117 9.14 10.00 -10.18
C THR A 117 9.88 11.15 -9.49
N ALA A 118 9.22 11.88 -8.58
CA ALA A 118 9.86 12.95 -7.81
C ALA A 118 11.02 12.41 -6.96
N ALA A 119 10.87 11.25 -6.34
CA ALA A 119 11.96 10.60 -5.59
C ALA A 119 13.13 10.24 -6.51
N SER A 120 12.87 9.60 -7.66
CA SER A 120 13.90 9.25 -8.64
C SER A 120 14.66 10.48 -9.17
N GLU A 121 13.97 11.56 -9.51
CA GLU A 121 14.57 12.83 -9.95
C GLU A 121 15.47 13.48 -8.88
N ASN A 122 15.25 13.16 -7.60
CA ASN A 122 16.07 13.62 -6.49
C ASN A 122 17.14 12.60 -6.05
N GLY A 123 17.38 11.56 -6.86
CA GLY A 123 18.45 10.58 -6.68
C GLY A 123 18.13 9.46 -5.68
N PHE A 124 16.88 9.33 -5.24
CA PHE A 124 16.44 8.15 -4.49
C PHE A 124 16.27 6.97 -5.43
N ARG A 125 16.63 5.79 -4.98
CA ARG A 125 16.29 4.57 -5.68
C ARG A 125 14.81 4.26 -5.50
N VAL A 126 14.15 3.75 -6.54
CA VAL A 126 12.70 3.55 -6.52
C VAL A 126 12.36 2.09 -6.76
N GLY A 127 11.47 1.57 -5.90
CA GLY A 127 10.85 0.26 -6.05
C GLY A 127 9.33 0.35 -6.10
N ILE A 128 8.72 -0.42 -6.99
CA ILE A 128 7.27 -0.61 -7.08
C ILE A 128 6.97 -2.09 -6.96
N THR A 129 6.18 -2.45 -5.95
CA THR A 129 5.83 -3.86 -5.71
C THR A 129 4.33 -4.05 -5.53
N THR A 130 3.83 -5.24 -5.86
CA THR A 130 2.41 -5.57 -5.73
C THR A 130 2.18 -7.07 -5.64
N THR A 131 1.13 -7.50 -4.98
CA THR A 131 0.70 -8.91 -4.96
C THR A 131 -0.10 -9.31 -6.21
N VAL A 132 -0.44 -8.35 -7.07
CA VAL A 132 -1.17 -8.55 -8.33
C VAL A 132 -0.30 -8.18 -9.53
N GLY A 133 -0.88 -7.95 -10.71
CA GLY A 133 -0.12 -7.56 -11.90
C GLY A 133 0.54 -6.19 -11.75
N LEU A 134 1.80 -6.08 -12.15
CA LEU A 134 2.57 -4.82 -12.08
C LEU A 134 1.91 -3.67 -12.85
N ASN A 135 1.15 -3.97 -13.87
CA ASN A 135 0.39 -3.04 -14.69
C ASN A 135 -1.10 -2.97 -14.31
N HIS A 136 -1.48 -3.48 -13.12
CA HIS A 136 -2.76 -3.17 -12.48
C HIS A 136 -2.79 -1.68 -12.09
N ALA A 137 -3.98 -1.14 -11.88
CA ALA A 137 -4.20 0.31 -11.79
C ALA A 137 -3.38 0.99 -10.69
N THR A 138 -3.36 0.44 -9.48
CA THR A 138 -2.72 1.07 -8.31
C THR A 138 -1.20 1.18 -8.46
N PRO A 139 -0.43 0.10 -8.75
CA PRO A 139 1.00 0.25 -8.98
C PRO A 139 1.30 1.07 -10.23
N ALA A 140 0.47 0.93 -11.30
CA ALA A 140 0.66 1.65 -12.56
C ALA A 140 0.57 3.18 -12.40
N ALA A 141 -0.24 3.69 -11.48
CA ALA A 141 -0.36 5.12 -11.22
C ALA A 141 0.97 5.77 -10.78
N PHE A 142 1.93 4.99 -10.29
CA PHE A 142 3.23 5.50 -9.86
C PHE A 142 4.25 5.65 -10.98
N TYR A 143 4.04 4.99 -12.15
CA TYR A 143 5.02 5.00 -13.25
C TYR A 143 4.42 5.20 -14.64
N SER A 144 3.10 5.12 -14.81
CA SER A 144 2.43 5.12 -16.11
C SER A 144 1.38 6.23 -16.21
N HIS A 145 1.13 6.67 -17.46
CA HIS A 145 0.18 7.72 -17.81
C HIS A 145 -0.77 7.21 -18.88
N ASN A 146 -2.01 6.89 -18.51
CA ASN A 146 -2.95 6.31 -19.45
C ASN A 146 -4.39 6.78 -19.21
N LEU A 147 -5.11 7.08 -20.29
CA LEU A 147 -6.53 7.45 -20.20
C LEU A 147 -7.45 6.28 -19.87
N ASN A 148 -6.94 5.05 -19.95
CA ASN A 148 -7.71 3.86 -19.65
C ASN A 148 -6.84 2.81 -18.96
N ARG A 149 -7.17 2.46 -17.72
CA ARG A 149 -6.49 1.45 -16.90
C ARG A 149 -6.45 0.05 -17.52
N GLU A 150 -7.30 -0.24 -18.49
CA GLU A 150 -7.33 -1.55 -19.16
C GLU A 150 -6.36 -1.64 -20.35
N ASN A 151 -5.64 -0.59 -20.65
CA ASN A 151 -4.60 -0.62 -21.68
C ASN A 151 -3.33 -1.30 -21.17
N TYR A 152 -3.47 -2.48 -20.56
CA TYR A 152 -2.44 -3.19 -19.81
C TYR A 152 -1.09 -3.28 -20.51
N TYR A 153 -1.07 -3.59 -21.83
CA TYR A 153 0.18 -3.70 -22.58
C TYR A 153 0.90 -2.35 -22.72
N GLN A 154 0.17 -1.29 -22.98
CA GLN A 154 0.73 0.07 -23.07
C GLN A 154 1.26 0.53 -21.71
N ILE A 155 0.48 0.30 -20.66
CA ILE A 155 0.89 0.59 -19.27
C ILE A 155 2.20 -0.14 -18.95
N ALA A 156 2.27 -1.45 -19.21
CA ALA A 156 3.49 -2.22 -18.97
C ALA A 156 4.70 -1.71 -19.78
N SER A 157 4.47 -1.14 -20.98
CA SER A 157 5.56 -0.60 -21.79
C SER A 157 6.22 0.63 -21.16
N GLU A 158 5.56 1.35 -20.26
CA GLU A 158 6.11 2.50 -19.56
C GLU A 158 7.11 2.12 -18.46
N ILE A 159 7.14 0.84 -18.02
CA ILE A 159 8.22 0.31 -17.18
C ILE A 159 9.58 0.56 -17.86
N CYS A 160 9.65 0.40 -19.19
CA CYS A 160 10.88 0.58 -19.95
C CYS A 160 11.49 2.00 -19.85
N THR A 161 10.69 2.99 -19.53
CA THR A 161 11.07 4.42 -19.50
C THR A 161 10.96 5.06 -18.11
N SER A 162 10.49 4.34 -17.12
CA SER A 162 10.29 4.85 -15.76
C SER A 162 11.60 5.25 -15.07
N ASN A 163 12.71 4.60 -15.45
CA ASN A 163 14.03 4.71 -14.80
C ASN A 163 14.06 4.25 -13.33
N PHE A 164 13.06 3.53 -12.87
CA PHE A 164 13.06 2.94 -11.53
C PHE A 164 13.95 1.69 -11.48
N GLU A 165 14.51 1.40 -10.33
CA GLU A 165 15.49 0.34 -10.17
C GLU A 165 14.86 -1.03 -9.94
N PHE A 166 13.68 -1.07 -9.28
CA PHE A 166 13.10 -2.33 -8.85
C PHE A 166 11.60 -2.40 -9.11
N PHE A 167 11.19 -3.45 -9.81
CA PHE A 167 9.78 -3.84 -9.93
C PHE A 167 9.61 -5.27 -9.46
N ALA A 168 8.61 -5.56 -8.62
CA ALA A 168 8.32 -6.94 -8.27
C ALA A 168 6.81 -7.17 -8.05
N GLY A 169 6.29 -8.31 -8.54
CA GLY A 169 4.86 -8.59 -8.39
C GLY A 169 4.39 -9.90 -8.98
N GLY A 170 3.06 -10.03 -9.09
CA GLY A 170 2.42 -11.23 -9.57
C GLY A 170 2.66 -11.54 -11.06
N GLY A 171 3.12 -10.55 -11.83
CA GLY A 171 3.36 -10.70 -13.26
C GLY A 171 2.94 -9.46 -14.04
N ILE A 172 2.77 -9.62 -15.36
CA ILE A 172 2.28 -8.56 -16.26
C ILE A 172 1.02 -9.05 -16.98
N ILE A 173 -0.08 -8.36 -16.72
CA ILE A 173 -1.38 -8.65 -17.36
C ILE A 173 -1.24 -8.38 -18.86
N ASP A 174 -1.81 -9.25 -19.68
CA ASP A 174 -1.77 -9.13 -21.14
C ASP A 174 -0.34 -8.92 -21.70
N TYR A 175 0.67 -9.60 -21.15
CA TYR A 175 2.09 -9.43 -21.50
C TYR A 175 2.42 -9.62 -22.99
N LYS A 176 1.50 -10.19 -23.78
CA LYS A 176 1.54 -10.29 -25.26
C LYS A 176 0.46 -9.44 -25.91
N GLY A 177 -0.12 -8.48 -25.20
CA GLY A 177 -1.28 -7.74 -25.62
C GLY A 177 -2.57 -8.55 -25.64
N LYS A 178 -3.68 -7.85 -25.72
CA LYS A 178 -5.01 -8.47 -25.76
C LYS A 178 -5.04 -9.55 -26.86
N HIS A 179 -5.51 -10.75 -26.53
CA HIS A 179 -5.53 -11.92 -27.41
C HIS A 179 -4.15 -12.43 -27.90
N ASN A 180 -3.05 -12.08 -27.25
CA ASN A 180 -1.69 -12.53 -27.58
C ASN A 180 -1.18 -12.14 -28.99
N TYR A 181 -1.64 -11.02 -29.55
CA TYR A 181 -1.23 -10.57 -30.88
C TYR A 181 0.07 -9.80 -30.92
N LYS A 182 0.65 -9.47 -29.77
CA LYS A 182 1.91 -8.71 -29.67
C LYS A 182 3.08 -9.62 -29.28
N LYS A 183 4.30 -9.12 -29.43
CA LYS A 183 5.47 -9.74 -28.82
C LYS A 183 5.39 -9.61 -27.29
N SER A 184 6.05 -10.52 -26.58
CA SER A 184 6.13 -10.44 -25.12
C SER A 184 6.81 -9.13 -24.70
N ILE A 185 6.16 -8.37 -23.83
CA ILE A 185 6.70 -7.11 -23.29
C ILE A 185 7.96 -7.33 -22.45
N TYR A 186 8.13 -8.51 -21.84
CA TYR A 186 9.35 -8.86 -21.10
C TYR A 186 10.62 -8.67 -21.93
N LYS A 187 10.57 -8.95 -23.25
CA LYS A 187 11.71 -8.72 -24.15
C LYS A 187 12.05 -7.25 -24.35
N ASP A 188 11.07 -6.37 -24.29
CA ASP A 188 11.30 -4.93 -24.41
C ASP A 188 11.78 -4.35 -23.09
N ILE A 189 11.30 -4.88 -21.96
CA ILE A 189 11.79 -4.57 -20.61
C ILE A 189 13.27 -5.00 -20.47
N GLU A 190 13.64 -6.19 -20.90
CA GLU A 190 15.06 -6.64 -20.92
C GLU A 190 15.95 -5.70 -21.74
N LYS A 191 15.51 -5.31 -22.94
CA LYS A 191 16.25 -4.36 -23.79
C LYS A 191 16.40 -2.97 -23.20
N SER A 192 15.50 -2.58 -22.30
CA SER A 192 15.58 -1.30 -21.57
C SER A 192 16.52 -1.34 -20.37
N GLY A 193 17.21 -2.46 -20.15
CA GLY A 193 18.24 -2.62 -19.14
C GLY A 193 17.83 -3.36 -17.87
N TYR A 194 16.61 -3.90 -17.82
CA TYR A 194 16.21 -4.73 -16.68
C TYR A 194 16.70 -6.15 -16.82
N THR A 195 17.24 -6.69 -15.75
CA THR A 195 17.36 -8.13 -15.58
C THR A 195 16.05 -8.66 -15.03
N ILE A 196 15.54 -9.77 -15.57
CA ILE A 196 14.26 -10.34 -15.14
C ILE A 196 14.53 -11.61 -14.32
N ALA A 197 13.89 -11.70 -13.16
CA ALA A 197 13.86 -12.89 -12.31
C ALA A 197 12.46 -13.51 -12.32
N PHE A 198 12.37 -14.81 -12.54
CA PHE A 198 11.13 -15.58 -12.41
C PHE A 198 11.19 -16.38 -11.11
N GLY A 199 10.59 -15.84 -10.06
CA GLY A 199 10.61 -16.39 -8.72
C GLY A 199 11.85 -16.02 -7.89
N LEU A 200 11.81 -16.41 -6.62
CA LEU A 200 12.86 -16.06 -5.65
C LEU A 200 14.19 -16.76 -5.93
N ASP A 201 14.16 -17.99 -6.43
CA ASP A 201 15.40 -18.75 -6.70
C ASP A 201 16.23 -18.07 -7.79
N GLU A 202 15.61 -17.61 -8.87
CA GLU A 202 16.31 -16.83 -9.90
C GLU A 202 16.76 -15.46 -9.38
N TYR A 203 15.91 -14.80 -8.56
CA TYR A 203 16.28 -13.54 -7.92
C TYR A 203 17.59 -13.68 -7.14
N HIS A 204 17.71 -14.68 -6.27
CA HIS A 204 18.94 -14.89 -5.48
C HIS A 204 20.16 -15.19 -6.35
N GLN A 205 20.01 -15.95 -7.44
CA GLN A 205 21.11 -16.20 -8.39
C GLN A 205 21.55 -14.90 -9.09
N ILE A 206 20.60 -14.06 -9.50
CA ILE A 206 20.88 -12.79 -10.16
C ILE A 206 21.59 -11.83 -9.20
N MET A 207 21.21 -11.83 -7.91
CA MET A 207 21.80 -10.95 -6.91
C MET A 207 23.29 -11.23 -6.63
N GLU A 208 23.83 -12.39 -7.00
CA GLU A 208 25.29 -12.63 -6.97
C GLU A 208 26.07 -11.62 -7.84
N ASN A 209 25.46 -11.11 -8.91
CA ASN A 209 26.03 -10.12 -9.83
C ASN A 209 25.33 -8.75 -9.78
N ARG A 210 24.39 -8.55 -8.87
CA ARG A 210 23.60 -7.34 -8.59
C ARG A 210 23.46 -6.38 -9.78
N PRO A 211 22.42 -6.52 -10.62
CA PRO A 211 22.20 -5.67 -11.79
C PRO A 211 21.79 -4.25 -11.35
N GLU A 212 21.84 -3.28 -12.28
CA GLU A 212 21.40 -1.91 -12.02
C GLU A 212 19.88 -1.80 -11.91
N LYS A 213 19.14 -2.59 -12.70
CA LYS A 213 17.66 -2.63 -12.71
C LYS A 213 17.19 -4.08 -12.71
N LEU A 214 16.15 -4.35 -11.91
CA LEU A 214 15.60 -5.69 -11.75
C LEU A 214 14.07 -5.66 -11.79
N LEU A 215 13.49 -6.60 -12.54
CA LEU A 215 12.07 -6.90 -12.51
C LEU A 215 11.90 -8.36 -12.05
N MET A 216 11.21 -8.57 -10.92
CA MET A 216 10.92 -9.90 -10.39
C MET A 216 9.43 -10.20 -10.49
N VAL A 217 9.09 -11.34 -11.05
CA VAL A 217 7.71 -11.82 -11.15
C VAL A 217 7.63 -13.28 -10.74
N GLN A 218 6.42 -13.81 -10.59
CA GLN A 218 6.22 -15.23 -10.32
C GLN A 218 6.81 -16.11 -11.44
N GLU A 219 7.14 -17.36 -11.09
CA GLU A 219 7.66 -18.35 -12.04
C GLU A 219 6.73 -18.62 -13.22
N ASP A 220 5.41 -18.74 -12.95
CA ASP A 220 4.44 -18.89 -14.01
C ASP A 220 3.99 -17.54 -14.55
N ILE A 221 4.57 -17.12 -15.65
CA ILE A 221 4.25 -15.86 -16.37
C ILE A 221 2.79 -15.74 -16.85
N LYS A 222 1.99 -16.80 -16.77
CA LYS A 222 0.57 -16.78 -17.12
C LYS A 222 -0.30 -16.37 -15.94
N VAL A 223 0.24 -16.39 -14.74
CA VAL A 223 -0.43 -15.96 -13.53
C VAL A 223 -0.09 -14.49 -13.29
N ASN A 224 -1.07 -13.70 -12.92
CA ASN A 224 -0.93 -12.25 -12.74
C ASN A 224 -1.22 -11.80 -11.31
N SER A 225 -1.20 -12.72 -10.35
CA SER A 225 -1.36 -12.47 -8.92
C SER A 225 -0.63 -13.54 -8.13
N PHE A 226 -0.34 -13.27 -6.88
CA PHE A 226 0.18 -14.27 -5.98
C PHE A 226 -0.87 -15.34 -5.65
N THR A 227 -0.42 -16.46 -5.10
CA THR A 227 -1.32 -17.40 -4.44
C THR A 227 -1.98 -16.68 -3.25
N PRO A 228 -3.31 -16.69 -3.12
CA PRO A 228 -4.00 -16.04 -2.00
C PRO A 228 -3.42 -16.46 -0.65
N ALA A 229 -3.25 -15.49 0.27
CA ALA A 229 -2.57 -15.68 1.54
C ALA A 229 -3.13 -16.86 2.36
N LEU A 230 -4.46 -17.05 2.35
CA LEU A 230 -5.12 -18.18 3.03
C LEU A 230 -4.68 -19.55 2.51
N ARG A 231 -4.24 -19.65 1.25
CA ARG A 231 -3.85 -20.89 0.57
C ARG A 231 -2.35 -20.99 0.30
N ALA A 232 -1.62 -19.91 0.57
CA ALA A 232 -0.19 -19.85 0.31
C ALA A 232 0.57 -20.84 1.22
N THR A 233 1.55 -21.49 0.63
CA THR A 233 2.49 -22.39 1.30
C THR A 233 3.84 -21.71 1.42
N LYS A 234 4.80 -22.36 2.12
CA LYS A 234 6.18 -21.84 2.22
C LYS A 234 6.94 -21.78 0.90
N LYS A 235 6.39 -22.36 -0.17
CA LYS A 235 6.99 -22.34 -1.51
C LYS A 235 6.46 -21.18 -2.35
N ASP A 236 5.31 -20.66 -1.99
CA ASP A 236 4.70 -19.56 -2.73
C ASP A 236 5.34 -18.24 -2.31
N MET A 237 5.69 -17.42 -3.27
CA MET A 237 6.17 -16.06 -3.05
C MET A 237 5.06 -15.23 -2.38
N GLN A 238 5.40 -14.51 -1.33
CA GLN A 238 4.48 -13.71 -0.53
C GLN A 238 4.91 -12.24 -0.54
N GLN A 239 4.03 -11.34 -0.11
CA GLN A 239 4.33 -9.90 -0.11
C GLN A 239 5.57 -9.55 0.73
N LYS A 240 5.78 -10.20 1.87
CA LYS A 240 6.99 -10.00 2.69
C LYS A 240 8.30 -10.30 1.94
N ASP A 241 8.26 -11.25 1.00
CA ASP A 241 9.44 -11.59 0.19
C ASP A 241 9.75 -10.47 -0.80
N LEU A 242 8.71 -9.77 -1.32
CA LEU A 242 8.89 -8.57 -2.14
C LEU A 242 9.59 -7.46 -1.37
N ILE A 243 9.19 -7.24 -0.09
CA ILE A 243 9.79 -6.21 0.75
C ILE A 243 11.23 -6.55 1.09
N SER A 244 11.51 -7.82 1.46
CA SER A 244 12.88 -8.28 1.72
C SER A 244 13.79 -8.09 0.51
N SER A 245 13.33 -8.52 -0.66
CA SER A 245 14.06 -8.38 -1.93
C SER A 245 14.26 -6.91 -2.32
N ALA A 246 13.23 -6.08 -2.12
CA ALA A 246 13.31 -4.64 -2.40
C ALA A 246 14.33 -3.94 -1.49
N ILE A 247 14.34 -4.25 -0.19
CA ILE A 247 15.33 -3.71 0.75
C ILE A 247 16.73 -4.13 0.32
N GLU A 248 16.96 -5.43 0.10
CA GLU A 248 18.26 -5.95 -0.34
C GLU A 248 18.74 -5.27 -1.62
N PHE A 249 17.83 -5.04 -2.59
CA PHE A 249 18.17 -4.44 -3.87
C PHE A 249 18.35 -2.93 -3.82
N LEU A 250 17.47 -2.21 -3.10
CA LEU A 250 17.44 -0.74 -3.11
C LEU A 250 18.41 -0.11 -2.09
N TYR A 251 18.64 -0.78 -0.97
CA TYR A 251 19.49 -0.22 0.08
C TYR A 251 20.96 -0.15 -0.37
N THR A 252 21.55 1.02 -0.09
CA THR A 252 22.99 1.26 -0.24
C THR A 252 23.46 2.13 0.93
N GLU A 253 24.52 1.70 1.64
CA GLU A 253 24.98 2.29 2.89
C GLU A 253 25.25 3.80 2.79
N ASN A 254 25.81 4.26 1.67
CA ASN A 254 26.15 5.66 1.43
C ASN A 254 25.28 6.33 0.36
N GLY A 255 24.13 5.74 0.04
CA GLY A 255 23.20 6.26 -0.97
C GLY A 255 22.32 7.38 -0.46
N THR A 256 21.61 8.03 -1.37
CA THR A 256 20.59 9.05 -1.06
C THR A 256 19.42 8.46 -0.26
N GLY A 257 19.12 7.17 -0.46
CA GLY A 257 18.00 6.44 0.14
C GLY A 257 17.11 5.80 -0.93
N PHE A 258 15.94 5.36 -0.51
CA PHE A 258 14.97 4.77 -1.44
C PHE A 258 13.52 5.19 -1.11
N PHE A 259 12.69 5.10 -2.15
CA PHE A 259 11.23 5.12 -2.06
C PHE A 259 10.70 3.78 -2.54
N LEU A 260 9.97 3.06 -1.69
CA LEU A 260 9.35 1.78 -2.00
C LEU A 260 7.84 1.88 -1.82
N MET A 261 7.09 1.73 -2.92
CA MET A 261 5.65 1.51 -2.88
C MET A 261 5.37 0.01 -2.91
N SER A 262 4.46 -0.45 -2.06
CA SER A 262 4.02 -1.85 -2.03
C SER A 262 2.50 -1.94 -1.92
N GLU A 263 1.87 -2.66 -2.84
CA GLU A 263 0.42 -2.88 -2.86
C GLU A 263 0.06 -4.29 -2.42
N SER A 264 -1.02 -4.36 -1.62
CA SER A 264 -1.77 -5.58 -1.31
C SER A 264 -3.06 -5.57 -2.12
N GLY A 265 -2.99 -5.98 -3.39
CA GLY A 265 -4.10 -5.83 -4.34
C GLY A 265 -5.25 -6.82 -4.12
N MET A 266 -5.01 -7.93 -3.43
CA MET A 266 -6.04 -8.98 -3.26
C MET A 266 -7.02 -8.70 -2.12
N ILE A 267 -6.77 -7.72 -1.24
CA ILE A 267 -7.77 -7.30 -0.24
C ILE A 267 -9.04 -6.83 -0.97
N ASP A 268 -8.88 -5.99 -2.00
CA ASP A 268 -9.97 -5.52 -2.84
C ASP A 268 -10.68 -6.67 -3.58
N TRP A 269 -9.92 -7.55 -4.24
CA TRP A 269 -10.49 -8.64 -5.01
C TRP A 269 -11.39 -9.56 -4.18
N PHE A 270 -10.95 -9.89 -2.96
CA PHE A 270 -11.77 -10.71 -2.06
C PHE A 270 -12.93 -9.92 -1.45
N SER A 271 -12.78 -8.60 -1.26
CA SER A 271 -13.88 -7.74 -0.82
C SER A 271 -14.97 -7.60 -1.87
N HIS A 272 -14.63 -7.56 -3.16
CA HIS A 272 -15.61 -7.65 -4.26
C HIS A 272 -16.40 -8.97 -4.27
N GLY A 273 -15.80 -10.04 -3.78
CA GLY A 273 -16.45 -11.33 -3.57
C GLY A 273 -17.15 -11.47 -2.22
N ASN A 274 -17.10 -10.46 -1.35
CA ASN A 274 -17.59 -10.49 0.03
C ASN A 274 -17.01 -11.67 0.85
N ARG A 275 -15.72 -11.97 0.65
CA ARG A 275 -15.02 -13.14 1.19
C ARG A 275 -14.18 -12.77 2.42
N GLY A 276 -14.82 -12.70 3.56
CA GLY A 276 -14.21 -12.15 4.79
C GLY A 276 -12.96 -12.87 5.28
N MET A 277 -12.87 -14.20 5.14
CA MET A 277 -11.67 -14.95 5.58
C MET A 277 -10.45 -14.62 4.72
N GLU A 278 -10.63 -14.61 3.41
CA GLU A 278 -9.56 -14.23 2.49
C GLU A 278 -9.14 -12.79 2.71
N VAL A 279 -10.09 -11.88 2.94
CA VAL A 279 -9.79 -10.49 3.31
C VAL A 279 -8.95 -10.43 4.58
N ALA A 280 -9.33 -11.15 5.64
CA ALA A 280 -8.56 -11.20 6.88
C ALA A 280 -7.13 -11.72 6.64
N ALA A 281 -6.98 -12.79 5.85
CA ALA A 281 -5.69 -13.37 5.52
C ALA A 281 -4.80 -12.42 4.71
N GLU A 282 -5.37 -11.68 3.74
CA GLU A 282 -4.61 -10.68 2.95
C GLU A 282 -4.18 -9.49 3.81
N VAL A 283 -5.03 -9.02 4.75
CA VAL A 283 -4.64 -7.98 5.71
C VAL A 283 -3.48 -8.44 6.59
N LEU A 284 -3.48 -9.71 7.02
CA LEU A 284 -2.35 -10.26 7.79
C LEU A 284 -1.10 -10.46 6.91
N SER A 285 -1.25 -10.79 5.64
CA SER A 285 -0.13 -10.82 4.69
C SER A 285 0.51 -9.44 4.52
N LEU A 286 -0.29 -8.38 4.49
CA LEU A 286 0.22 -7.00 4.55
C LEU A 286 0.94 -6.74 5.87
N ALA A 287 0.40 -7.17 7.00
CA ALA A 287 1.06 -7.01 8.30
C ALA A 287 2.42 -7.74 8.36
N ASP A 288 2.53 -8.94 7.78
CA ASP A 288 3.80 -9.66 7.65
C ASP A 288 4.82 -8.90 6.79
N ALA A 289 4.36 -8.24 5.72
CA ALA A 289 5.21 -7.39 4.88
C ALA A 289 5.66 -6.12 5.61
N VAL A 290 4.76 -5.50 6.38
CA VAL A 290 5.09 -4.36 7.25
C VAL A 290 6.08 -4.75 8.35
N GLU A 291 6.02 -5.99 8.88
CA GLU A 291 6.99 -6.47 9.86
C GLU A 291 8.42 -6.48 9.32
N VAL A 292 8.60 -6.84 8.05
CA VAL A 292 9.92 -6.74 7.40
C VAL A 292 10.41 -5.30 7.33
N ALA A 293 9.52 -4.36 6.97
CA ALA A 293 9.86 -2.93 6.96
C ALA A 293 10.15 -2.38 8.37
N LEU A 294 9.45 -2.89 9.40
CA LEU A 294 9.73 -2.56 10.81
C LEU A 294 11.09 -3.08 11.25
N GLY A 295 11.53 -4.24 10.78
CA GLY A 295 12.89 -4.73 10.99
C GLY A 295 13.93 -3.71 10.51
N PHE A 296 13.77 -3.21 9.28
CA PHE A 296 14.62 -2.17 8.72
C PHE A 296 14.50 -0.83 9.48
N TYR A 297 13.28 -0.43 9.84
CA TYR A 297 13.05 0.78 10.66
C TYR A 297 13.79 0.72 12.01
N ASN A 298 13.81 -0.43 12.67
CA ASN A 298 14.50 -0.59 13.95
C ASN A 298 16.02 -0.41 13.84
N GLU A 299 16.59 -0.67 12.66
CA GLU A 299 18.02 -0.42 12.37
C GLU A 299 18.27 1.04 11.95
N HIS A 300 17.28 1.72 11.37
CA HIS A 300 17.36 3.09 10.82
C HIS A 300 16.22 4.00 11.29
N PRO A 301 15.94 4.13 12.60
CA PRO A 301 14.72 4.78 13.09
C PRO A 301 14.64 6.28 12.79
N ASP A 302 15.80 6.96 12.73
CA ASP A 302 15.89 8.41 12.53
C ASP A 302 15.88 8.82 11.04
N GLU A 303 15.84 7.86 10.11
CA GLU A 303 15.89 8.08 8.67
C GLU A 303 14.75 7.40 7.90
N THR A 304 13.92 6.59 8.58
CA THR A 304 12.87 5.78 7.94
C THR A 304 11.49 6.34 8.24
N LEU A 305 10.64 6.36 7.22
CA LEU A 305 9.21 6.62 7.30
C LEU A 305 8.45 5.43 6.71
N ILE A 306 7.49 4.89 7.47
CA ILE A 306 6.54 3.86 7.00
C ILE A 306 5.14 4.47 7.03
N VAL A 307 4.43 4.43 5.91
CA VAL A 307 3.04 4.89 5.78
C VAL A 307 2.20 3.78 5.17
N ILE A 308 1.08 3.47 5.81
CA ILE A 308 0.09 2.49 5.32
C ILE A 308 -1.23 3.20 5.12
N THR A 309 -1.88 3.00 3.96
CA THR A 309 -3.21 3.52 3.66
C THR A 309 -3.93 2.62 2.64
N ALA A 310 -5.03 3.10 2.09
CA ALA A 310 -5.75 2.48 0.98
C ALA A 310 -6.16 3.53 -0.05
N ASP A 311 -6.42 3.09 -1.25
CA ASP A 311 -6.89 3.93 -2.36
C ASP A 311 -8.41 4.18 -2.29
N HIS A 312 -9.18 3.22 -1.77
CA HIS A 312 -10.61 3.28 -1.44
C HIS A 312 -10.97 2.19 -0.42
N GLU A 313 -12.25 2.10 -0.06
CA GLU A 313 -12.83 0.97 0.64
C GLU A 313 -13.68 0.15 -0.32
N THR A 314 -13.69 -1.18 -0.17
CA THR A 314 -14.46 -2.11 -0.98
C THR A 314 -15.37 -2.98 -0.13
N GLY A 315 -16.59 -3.19 -0.61
CA GLY A 315 -17.58 -4.07 0.00
C GLY A 315 -18.50 -3.40 1.01
N GLY A 316 -18.15 -2.22 1.53
CA GLY A 316 -18.88 -1.61 2.65
C GLY A 316 -18.93 -2.54 3.84
N LEU A 317 -17.76 -3.12 4.19
CA LEU A 317 -17.61 -4.13 5.24
C LEU A 317 -18.06 -3.60 6.59
N SER A 318 -18.89 -4.36 7.28
CA SER A 318 -19.26 -4.11 8.66
C SER A 318 -19.18 -5.39 9.50
N LEU A 319 -18.76 -5.24 10.76
CA LEU A 319 -18.75 -6.33 11.72
C LEU A 319 -19.91 -6.13 12.67
N ALA A 320 -20.97 -6.95 12.51
CA ALA A 320 -22.20 -6.85 13.30
C ALA A 320 -22.57 -8.24 13.85
N SER A 321 -23.12 -8.28 15.06
CA SER A 321 -23.57 -9.52 15.71
C SER A 321 -25.05 -9.45 16.05
N GLU A 322 -25.80 -10.46 15.62
CA GLU A 322 -27.16 -10.68 16.13
C GLU A 322 -27.18 -11.63 17.34
N SER A 323 -26.20 -12.52 17.50
CA SER A 323 -26.01 -13.34 18.69
C SER A 323 -24.79 -14.27 18.58
N GLY A 324 -23.94 -14.28 19.57
CA GLY A 324 -23.01 -15.39 19.80
C GLY A 324 -21.71 -15.37 19.02
N TYR A 325 -20.84 -14.48 19.39
CA TYR A 325 -19.46 -14.33 18.94
C TYR A 325 -18.63 -15.64 18.80
N GLN A 326 -18.86 -16.64 19.60
CA GLN A 326 -18.17 -17.93 19.51
C GLN A 326 -18.53 -18.75 18.25
N ILE A 327 -19.69 -18.54 17.68
CA ILE A 327 -20.15 -19.27 16.51
C ILE A 327 -19.46 -18.80 15.23
N PHE A 328 -19.05 -17.55 15.22
CA PHE A 328 -18.40 -16.87 14.10
C PHE A 328 -17.08 -17.55 13.67
N PHE A 329 -16.14 -17.70 14.59
CA PHE A 329 -14.84 -18.27 14.27
C PHE A 329 -14.82 -19.80 14.18
N ASN A 330 -15.65 -20.49 14.91
CA ASN A 330 -15.73 -21.95 14.83
C ASN A 330 -16.22 -22.44 13.45
N LYS A 331 -17.12 -21.71 12.80
CA LYS A 331 -17.54 -22.03 11.43
C LYS A 331 -16.45 -21.77 10.40
N TRP A 332 -15.66 -20.73 10.56
CA TRP A 332 -14.55 -20.42 9.66
C TRP A 332 -13.46 -21.48 9.64
N THR A 333 -13.19 -22.11 10.78
CA THR A 333 -12.18 -23.16 10.88
C THR A 333 -12.64 -24.51 10.34
N GLU A 334 -13.96 -24.76 10.27
CA GLU A 334 -14.54 -26.03 9.79
C GLU A 334 -14.69 -26.07 8.27
N ASP A 335 -14.98 -24.94 7.61
CA ASP A 335 -15.14 -24.87 6.13
C ASP A 335 -14.79 -23.47 5.61
N PRO A 336 -13.52 -23.26 5.20
CA PRO A 336 -13.09 -21.98 4.63
C PRO A 336 -13.80 -21.56 3.34
N ASP A 337 -14.39 -22.50 2.62
CA ASP A 337 -15.15 -22.26 1.39
C ASP A 337 -16.66 -22.11 1.64
N SER A 338 -17.11 -22.19 2.89
CA SER A 338 -18.52 -22.01 3.20
C SER A 338 -18.93 -20.54 3.13
N ASP A 339 -19.96 -20.22 2.34
CA ASP A 339 -20.62 -18.90 2.26
C ASP A 339 -21.32 -18.47 3.57
N SER A 340 -21.03 -19.13 4.69
CA SER A 340 -21.72 -18.91 5.96
C SER A 340 -21.10 -17.79 6.81
N ASP A 341 -20.68 -16.69 6.20
CA ASP A 341 -20.26 -15.46 6.87
C ASP A 341 -21.43 -14.72 7.53
N THR A 342 -22.16 -15.41 8.41
CA THR A 342 -23.41 -14.90 8.99
C THR A 342 -23.25 -13.68 9.90
N HIS A 343 -22.03 -13.19 10.12
CA HIS A 343 -21.73 -12.07 11.04
C HIS A 343 -20.87 -10.97 10.41
N ILE A 344 -20.42 -11.16 9.17
CA ILE A 344 -19.80 -10.11 8.38
C ILE A 344 -20.86 -9.49 7.49
N GLY A 345 -21.15 -8.22 7.69
CA GLY A 345 -22.06 -7.46 6.87
C GLY A 345 -21.34 -6.84 5.68
N TRP A 346 -21.91 -6.99 4.51
CA TRP A 346 -21.44 -6.35 3.28
C TRP A 346 -22.56 -5.50 2.69
N THR A 347 -22.27 -4.25 2.39
CA THR A 347 -23.28 -3.34 1.81
C THR A 347 -23.34 -3.48 0.30
N THR A 348 -22.24 -3.87 -0.32
CA THR A 348 -22.09 -3.93 -1.78
C THR A 348 -21.01 -4.96 -2.16
N THR A 349 -20.94 -5.29 -3.43
CA THR A 349 -19.81 -5.98 -4.06
C THR A 349 -18.92 -5.00 -4.85
N SER A 350 -19.02 -3.71 -4.60
CA SER A 350 -18.26 -2.66 -5.26
C SER A 350 -17.57 -1.78 -4.21
N HIS A 351 -16.93 -0.69 -4.64
CA HIS A 351 -16.32 0.26 -3.72
C HIS A 351 -17.37 1.06 -2.95
N SER A 352 -16.98 1.62 -1.83
CA SER A 352 -17.81 2.52 -1.04
C SER A 352 -17.13 3.89 -0.82
N ALA A 353 -17.89 4.85 -0.32
CA ALA A 353 -17.40 6.18 0.03
C ALA A 353 -16.86 6.25 1.47
N ALA A 354 -16.60 5.13 2.13
CA ALA A 354 -16.02 5.12 3.46
C ALA A 354 -14.61 5.72 3.42
N ASN A 355 -14.26 6.51 4.45
CA ASN A 355 -12.89 7.01 4.59
C ASN A 355 -11.93 5.83 4.79
N VAL A 356 -10.74 5.95 4.24
CA VAL A 356 -9.67 4.97 4.41
C VAL A 356 -8.75 5.34 5.57
N PRO A 357 -8.22 4.36 6.33
CA PRO A 357 -7.30 4.64 7.42
C PRO A 357 -5.91 5.04 6.90
N ILE A 358 -5.18 5.78 7.74
CA ILE A 358 -3.76 6.04 7.57
C ILE A 358 -3.05 5.67 8.85
N PHE A 359 -1.99 4.86 8.75
CA PHE A 359 -1.11 4.52 9.87
C PHE A 359 0.31 4.90 9.49
N ALA A 360 1.03 5.60 10.38
CA ALA A 360 2.40 5.98 10.09
C ALA A 360 3.31 5.91 11.33
N ILE A 361 4.58 5.56 11.08
CA ILE A 361 5.65 5.53 12.07
C ILE A 361 6.95 6.04 11.45
N GLY A 362 7.82 6.60 12.27
CA GLY A 362 9.14 7.07 11.87
C GLY A 362 9.20 8.58 11.67
N VAL A 363 10.19 9.00 10.90
CA VAL A 363 10.52 10.42 10.68
C VAL A 363 9.32 11.16 10.07
N ASN A 364 8.90 12.27 10.72
CA ASN A 364 7.77 13.11 10.28
C ASN A 364 6.42 12.36 10.17
N SER A 365 6.25 11.22 10.85
CA SER A 365 4.99 10.45 10.81
C SER A 365 3.79 11.23 11.37
N GLU A 366 4.00 12.24 12.23
CA GLU A 366 2.94 13.12 12.76
C GLU A 366 2.22 13.93 11.67
N LEU A 367 2.81 14.12 10.50
CA LEU A 367 2.17 14.76 9.34
C LEU A 367 0.91 14.02 8.89
N PHE A 368 0.81 12.72 9.19
CA PHE A 368 -0.28 11.84 8.74
C PHE A 368 -1.43 11.73 9.73
N ARG A 369 -1.42 12.52 10.82
CA ARG A 369 -2.50 12.52 11.83
C ARG A 369 -3.72 13.33 11.39
N GLY A 370 -4.89 12.86 11.83
CA GLY A 370 -6.15 13.56 11.62
C GLY A 370 -6.81 13.24 10.28
N ARG A 371 -7.76 14.08 9.87
CA ARG A 371 -8.49 13.91 8.61
C ARG A 371 -7.85 14.72 7.49
N MET A 372 -7.69 14.09 6.32
CA MET A 372 -7.16 14.74 5.13
C MET A 372 -7.85 14.22 3.85
N ASP A 373 -7.51 14.78 2.72
CA ASP A 373 -7.82 14.20 1.43
C ASP A 373 -6.69 13.22 1.02
N ASN A 374 -6.99 12.19 0.24
CA ASN A 374 -5.96 11.24 -0.19
C ASN A 374 -4.87 11.91 -1.04
N THR A 375 -5.16 13.06 -1.68
CA THR A 375 -4.18 13.87 -2.41
C THR A 375 -3.14 14.55 -1.50
N ASP A 376 -3.38 14.64 -0.20
CA ASP A 376 -2.42 15.21 0.74
C ASP A 376 -1.30 14.23 1.10
N ILE A 377 -1.56 12.92 1.01
CA ILE A 377 -0.64 11.87 1.46
C ILE A 377 0.70 11.93 0.69
N PRO A 378 0.76 11.89 -0.66
CA PRO A 378 2.03 11.95 -1.37
C PRO A 378 2.75 13.29 -1.19
N LYS A 379 2.02 14.42 -0.99
CA LYS A 379 2.61 15.73 -0.69
C LYS A 379 3.33 15.70 0.66
N LYS A 380 2.72 15.07 1.68
CA LYS A 380 3.34 14.88 3.00
C LYS A 380 4.51 13.91 2.97
N ILE A 381 4.48 12.88 2.13
CA ILE A 381 5.63 12.00 1.88
C ILE A 381 6.79 12.83 1.29
N CYS A 382 6.53 13.63 0.26
CA CYS A 382 7.54 14.52 -0.31
C CYS A 382 8.09 15.53 0.72
N GLU A 383 7.22 16.12 1.54
CA GLU A 383 7.62 16.99 2.65
C GLU A 383 8.54 16.26 3.62
N ALA A 384 8.19 15.05 4.04
CA ALA A 384 9.02 14.23 4.92
C ALA A 384 10.39 13.88 4.32
N MET A 385 10.44 13.63 3.01
CA MET A 385 11.69 13.40 2.26
C MET A 385 12.50 14.68 2.02
N GLY A 386 11.88 15.86 2.17
CA GLY A 386 12.48 17.15 1.84
C GLY A 386 12.66 17.38 0.35
N ILE A 387 11.74 16.85 -0.47
CA ILE A 387 11.66 17.01 -1.93
C ILE A 387 10.33 17.68 -2.33
N THR A 388 10.19 18.04 -3.60
CA THR A 388 8.95 18.63 -4.14
C THR A 388 8.29 17.66 -5.13
N LEU A 389 7.00 17.48 -4.97
CA LEU A 389 6.16 16.68 -5.86
C LEU A 389 5.94 17.37 -7.22
#